data_ff7bc7dee72d99c20567afadbf13dd5b
#
_entry.id   ff7bc7dee72d99c20567afadbf13dd5b
#
_cell.length_a   1.000
_cell.length_b   1.000
_cell.length_c   1.000
_cell.angle_alpha   90.00
_cell.angle_beta   90.00
_cell.angle_gamma   90.00
#
_symmetry.space_group_name_H-M   'P 1'
#
loop_
_entity.id
_entity.type
_entity.pdbx_description
1 polymer ?
#
loop_
_entity_poly.entity_id
_entity_poly.type
_entity_poly.pdbx_seq_one_letter_code
_entity_poly.pdbx_strand_id
1 'polypeptide(L)'
;MAGDWIKWTKGLARKREVVAISARIGVSRYEVAARLMDVWEWADENTADGDVASVTKAFLDDIAGVTGFSDAMASVGWLVESADGLHFPNFDRHNGQSAKQRALTADRMRKHRTSALRSERNKIVSG
;
A
#
# COMPACT_ATOMS: atom_id res chain seq x y z
N MET A 1 -15.81 1.01 0.50
CA MET A 1 -14.59 0.64 -0.25
C MET A 1 -14.58 1.36 -1.59
N ALA A 2 -13.42 1.78 -2.02
CA ALA A 2 -13.30 2.52 -3.27
C ALA A 2 -13.26 1.64 -4.51
N GLY A 3 -13.27 0.32 -4.39
CA GLY A 3 -13.30 -0.60 -5.52
C GLY A 3 -13.06 -2.04 -5.11
N ASP A 4 -13.27 -2.95 -6.04
CA ASP A 4 -13.17 -4.37 -5.81
C ASP A 4 -11.92 -4.99 -6.42
N TRP A 5 -10.91 -4.16 -6.77
CA TRP A 5 -9.71 -4.62 -7.44
C TRP A 5 -8.49 -3.89 -6.92
N ILE A 6 -7.33 -4.54 -7.07
CA ILE A 6 -6.04 -3.92 -6.85
C ILE A 6 -5.22 -4.02 -8.11
N LYS A 7 -4.21 -3.16 -8.23
CA LYS A 7 -3.39 -3.07 -9.43
C LYS A 7 -2.41 -4.23 -9.52
N TRP A 8 -2.42 -4.93 -10.65
CA TRP A 8 -1.36 -5.90 -10.97
C TRP A 8 -0.24 -5.15 -11.70
N THR A 9 0.94 -5.15 -11.13
CA THR A 9 2.09 -4.53 -11.76
C THR A 9 2.58 -5.38 -12.93
N LYS A 10 2.65 -4.77 -14.10
CA LYS A 10 3.11 -5.45 -15.30
C LYS A 10 4.53 -6.01 -15.09
N GLY A 11 4.71 -7.28 -15.40
CA GLY A 11 5.99 -7.94 -15.22
C GLY A 11 6.35 -8.25 -13.77
N LEU A 12 5.37 -8.26 -12.86
CA LEU A 12 5.62 -8.48 -11.43
C LEU A 12 6.49 -9.71 -11.15
N ALA A 13 6.18 -10.85 -11.76
CA ALA A 13 6.91 -12.10 -11.51
C ALA A 13 8.37 -12.06 -12.01
N ARG A 14 8.73 -11.04 -12.79
CA ARG A 14 10.09 -10.87 -13.32
C ARG A 14 10.85 -9.73 -12.64
N LYS A 15 10.23 -9.04 -11.71
CA LYS A 15 10.91 -7.97 -10.97
C LYS A 15 12.05 -8.55 -10.15
N ARG A 16 13.13 -7.77 -10.05
CA ARG A 16 14.33 -8.18 -9.29
C ARG A 16 13.98 -8.56 -7.86
N GLU A 17 13.10 -7.80 -7.23
CA GLU A 17 12.66 -8.04 -5.86
C GLU A 17 11.93 -9.38 -5.72
N VAL A 18 11.06 -9.70 -6.69
CA VAL A 18 10.35 -10.99 -6.69
C VAL A 18 11.31 -12.15 -6.90
N VAL A 19 12.28 -11.98 -7.78
CA VAL A 19 13.34 -12.98 -7.99
C VAL A 19 14.12 -13.22 -6.69
N ALA A 20 14.46 -12.15 -5.98
CA ALA A 20 15.20 -12.25 -4.72
C ALA A 20 14.36 -12.96 -3.64
N ILE A 21 13.07 -12.63 -3.53
CA ILE A 21 12.17 -13.30 -2.58
C ILE A 21 12.06 -14.78 -2.92
N SER A 22 11.87 -15.11 -4.19
CA SER A 22 11.78 -16.49 -4.67
C SER A 22 13.01 -17.30 -4.26
N ALA A 23 14.19 -16.75 -4.46
CA ALA A 23 15.44 -17.40 -4.09
C ALA A 23 15.56 -17.61 -2.59
N ARG A 24 15.11 -16.62 -1.81
CA ARG A 24 15.23 -16.64 -0.34
C ARG A 24 14.33 -17.67 0.30
N ILE A 25 13.07 -17.77 -0.15
CA ILE A 25 12.09 -18.66 0.49
C ILE A 25 11.83 -19.96 -0.26
N GLY A 26 12.48 -20.13 -1.41
CA GLY A 26 12.44 -21.40 -2.14
C GLY A 26 11.12 -21.74 -2.83
N VAL A 27 10.35 -20.72 -3.23
CA VAL A 27 9.12 -20.92 -4.01
C VAL A 27 9.25 -20.23 -5.36
N SER A 28 8.41 -20.60 -6.32
CA SER A 28 8.50 -20.03 -7.67
C SER A 28 8.18 -18.54 -7.68
N ARG A 29 8.68 -17.82 -8.67
CA ARG A 29 8.40 -16.40 -8.85
C ARG A 29 6.90 -16.13 -9.01
N TYR A 30 6.18 -17.03 -9.66
CA TYR A 30 4.75 -16.91 -9.87
C TYR A 30 4.00 -17.06 -8.56
N GLU A 31 4.43 -17.97 -7.71
CA GLU A 31 3.85 -18.15 -6.38
C GLU A 31 4.13 -16.91 -5.51
N VAL A 32 5.34 -16.37 -5.57
CA VAL A 32 5.69 -15.13 -4.86
C VAL A 32 4.75 -14.00 -5.30
N ALA A 33 4.56 -13.83 -6.60
CA ALA A 33 3.69 -12.78 -7.13
C ALA A 33 2.26 -12.94 -6.63
N ALA A 34 1.73 -14.16 -6.63
CA ALA A 34 0.37 -14.42 -6.16
C ALA A 34 0.22 -14.11 -4.67
N ARG A 35 1.20 -14.51 -3.86
CA ARG A 35 1.17 -14.25 -2.42
C ARG A 35 1.35 -12.78 -2.09
N LEU A 36 2.14 -12.05 -2.88
CA LEU A 36 2.24 -10.60 -2.77
C LEU A 36 0.89 -9.94 -3.03
N MET A 37 0.16 -10.43 -4.02
CA MET A 37 -1.17 -9.89 -4.32
C MET A 37 -2.12 -10.10 -3.13
N ASP A 38 -2.06 -11.23 -2.46
CA ASP A 38 -2.85 -11.47 -1.25
C ASP A 38 -2.50 -10.48 -0.13
N VAL A 39 -1.21 -10.25 0.09
CA VAL A 39 -0.74 -9.30 1.11
C VAL A 39 -1.18 -7.88 0.75
N TRP A 40 -1.01 -7.47 -0.50
CA TRP A 40 -1.39 -6.14 -0.93
C TRP A 40 -2.91 -5.94 -0.93
N GLU A 41 -3.68 -6.98 -1.25
CA GLU A 41 -5.14 -6.95 -1.14
C GLU A 41 -5.56 -6.71 0.30
N TRP A 42 -4.95 -7.44 1.24
CA TRP A 42 -5.20 -7.23 2.67
C TRP A 42 -4.85 -5.81 3.08
N ALA A 43 -3.68 -5.30 2.64
CA ALA A 43 -3.25 -3.94 2.95
C ALA A 43 -4.21 -2.90 2.37
N ASP A 44 -4.72 -3.13 1.17
CA ASP A 44 -5.68 -2.25 0.52
C ASP A 44 -6.99 -2.17 1.31
N GLU A 45 -7.42 -3.29 1.89
CA GLU A 45 -8.65 -3.35 2.68
C GLU A 45 -8.50 -2.75 4.07
N ASN A 46 -7.28 -2.72 4.61
CA ASN A 46 -7.01 -2.38 6.00
C ASN A 46 -6.21 -1.10 6.21
N THR A 47 -5.75 -0.44 5.16
CA THR A 47 -4.99 0.80 5.26
C THR A 47 -5.22 1.68 4.03
N ALA A 48 -5.14 2.99 4.23
CA ALA A 48 -5.23 3.96 3.13
C ALA A 48 -3.85 4.41 2.65
N ASP A 49 -2.84 4.33 3.49
CA ASP A 49 -1.52 4.92 3.25
C ASP A 49 -0.36 3.92 3.34
N GLY A 50 -0.67 2.65 3.59
CA GLY A 50 0.36 1.62 3.74
C GLY A 50 0.88 1.45 5.15
N ASP A 51 0.40 2.23 6.11
CA ASP A 51 0.77 2.11 7.52
C ASP A 51 -0.22 1.22 8.25
N VAL A 52 0.29 0.15 8.87
CA VAL A 52 -0.55 -0.81 9.59
C VAL A 52 -0.07 -0.91 11.02
N ALA A 53 -0.73 -0.18 11.92
CA ALA A 53 -0.38 -0.17 13.33
C ALA A 53 -0.70 -1.52 13.97
N SER A 54 0.16 -1.95 14.90
CA SER A 54 -0.04 -3.15 15.71
C SER A 54 -0.07 -4.47 14.94
N VAL A 55 0.37 -4.48 13.70
CA VAL A 55 0.46 -5.69 12.89
C VAL A 55 1.88 -6.22 12.93
N THR A 56 2.01 -7.54 13.09
CA THR A 56 3.31 -8.21 13.18
C THR A 56 3.66 -8.90 11.86
N LYS A 57 4.96 -9.18 11.70
CA LYS A 57 5.43 -9.98 10.56
C LYS A 57 4.83 -11.37 10.55
N ALA A 58 4.63 -11.96 11.74
CA ALA A 58 4.00 -13.28 11.85
C ALA A 58 2.59 -13.28 11.28
N PHE A 59 1.83 -12.20 11.52
CA PHE A 59 0.49 -12.06 10.96
C PHE A 59 0.53 -11.96 9.43
N LEU A 60 1.47 -11.19 8.87
CA LEU A 60 1.63 -11.10 7.42
C LEU A 60 2.04 -12.44 6.81
N ASP A 61 2.91 -13.19 7.49
CA ASP A 61 3.29 -14.52 7.03
C ASP A 61 2.07 -15.44 6.97
N ASP A 62 1.15 -15.29 7.93
CA ASP A 62 -0.09 -16.05 7.93
C ASP A 62 -0.97 -15.70 6.73
N ILE A 63 -1.09 -14.40 6.42
CA ILE A 63 -1.85 -13.95 5.24
C ILE A 63 -1.23 -14.50 3.96
N ALA A 64 0.09 -14.41 3.83
CA ALA A 64 0.80 -14.92 2.65
C ALA A 64 0.79 -16.46 2.59
N GLY A 65 0.61 -17.11 3.73
CA GLY A 65 0.64 -18.56 3.83
C GLY A 65 2.04 -19.16 3.77
N VAL A 66 3.08 -18.36 3.98
CA VAL A 66 4.48 -18.80 3.96
C VAL A 66 5.24 -18.15 5.10
N THR A 67 5.82 -18.97 5.97
CA THR A 67 6.68 -18.47 7.04
C THR A 67 7.93 -17.81 6.44
N GLY A 68 8.27 -16.61 6.92
CA GLY A 68 9.43 -15.87 6.43
C GLY A 68 9.14 -14.99 5.23
N PHE A 69 7.89 -14.94 4.76
CA PHE A 69 7.53 -14.12 3.62
C PHE A 69 7.71 -12.63 3.91
N SER A 70 7.28 -12.17 5.08
CA SER A 70 7.43 -10.77 5.48
C SER A 70 8.89 -10.37 5.65
N ASP A 71 9.73 -11.25 6.19
CA ASP A 71 11.17 -11.00 6.26
C ASP A 71 11.79 -10.89 4.87
N ALA A 72 11.33 -11.71 3.95
CA ALA A 72 11.78 -11.64 2.56
C ALA A 72 11.35 -10.31 1.91
N MET A 73 10.12 -9.88 2.14
CA MET A 73 9.67 -8.56 1.67
C MET A 73 10.51 -7.44 2.24
N ALA A 74 10.83 -7.50 3.52
CA ALA A 74 11.66 -6.50 4.19
C ALA A 74 13.07 -6.46 3.58
N SER A 75 13.61 -7.62 3.23
CA SER A 75 14.96 -7.72 2.66
C SER A 75 15.10 -7.01 1.31
N VAL A 76 14.01 -6.89 0.57
CA VAL A 76 14.00 -6.20 -0.75
C VAL A 76 13.42 -4.78 -0.65
N GLY A 77 13.15 -4.29 0.56
CA GLY A 77 12.67 -2.93 0.76
C GLY A 77 11.17 -2.74 0.52
N TRP A 78 10.39 -3.82 0.49
CA TRP A 78 8.95 -3.77 0.26
C TRP A 78 8.14 -3.83 1.55
N LEU A 79 8.80 -3.87 2.68
CA LEU A 79 8.18 -3.84 3.99
C LEU A 79 9.16 -3.19 4.97
N VAL A 80 8.65 -2.32 5.82
CA VAL A 80 9.46 -1.70 6.89
C VAL A 80 8.77 -1.94 8.22
N GLU A 81 9.53 -2.47 9.18
CA GLU A 81 9.04 -2.66 10.53
C GLU A 81 9.39 -1.44 11.38
N SER A 82 8.44 -0.95 12.15
CA SER A 82 8.63 0.14 13.08
C SER A 82 8.16 -0.28 14.47
N ALA A 83 8.39 0.58 15.46
CA ALA A 83 7.93 0.33 16.83
C ALA A 83 6.40 0.20 16.91
N ASP A 84 5.69 0.86 16.00
CA ASP A 84 4.23 0.91 16.02
C ASP A 84 3.56 -0.16 15.17
N GLY A 85 4.29 -0.80 14.26
CA GLY A 85 3.72 -1.80 13.36
C GLY A 85 4.52 -1.92 12.08
N LEU A 86 3.83 -2.11 10.96
CA LEU A 86 4.43 -2.32 9.65
C LEU A 86 4.04 -1.20 8.69
N HIS A 87 4.91 -0.95 7.72
CA HIS A 87 4.67 0.03 6.67
C HIS A 87 5.03 -0.59 5.31
N PHE A 88 4.20 -0.34 4.30
CA PHE A 88 4.44 -0.78 2.93
C PHE A 88 4.96 0.41 2.11
N PRO A 89 6.28 0.50 1.87
CA PRO A 89 6.83 1.58 1.05
C PRO A 89 6.27 1.51 -0.37
N ASN A 90 6.06 2.66 -0.98
CA ASN A 90 5.54 2.74 -2.34
C ASN A 90 4.20 2.03 -2.53
N PHE A 91 3.37 2.06 -1.48
CA PHE A 91 2.07 1.40 -1.49
C PHE A 91 1.25 1.76 -2.73
N ASP A 92 1.26 3.03 -3.11
CA ASP A 92 0.52 3.54 -4.26
C ASP A 92 0.96 2.94 -5.59
N ARG A 93 2.22 2.49 -5.68
CA ARG A 93 2.75 1.90 -6.92
C ARG A 93 2.21 0.50 -7.16
N HIS A 94 1.82 -0.18 -6.09
CA HIS A 94 1.40 -1.57 -6.12
C HIS A 94 -0.11 -1.74 -5.98
N ASN A 95 -0.85 -0.64 -5.84
CA ASN A 95 -2.26 -0.69 -5.49
C ASN A 95 -3.08 0.36 -6.24
N GLY A 96 -3.89 -0.09 -7.21
CA GLY A 96 -4.78 0.78 -7.97
C GLY A 96 -5.86 1.42 -7.10
N GLN A 97 -6.24 0.74 -6.03
CA GLN A 97 -7.19 1.27 -5.05
C GLN A 97 -6.63 2.52 -4.38
N SER A 98 -5.37 2.50 -3.98
CA SER A 98 -4.71 3.66 -3.39
C SER A 98 -4.63 4.84 -4.34
N ALA A 99 -4.40 4.57 -5.63
CA ALA A 99 -4.40 5.61 -6.64
C ALA A 99 -5.76 6.30 -6.73
N LYS A 100 -6.85 5.52 -6.68
CA LYS A 100 -8.21 6.07 -6.64
C LYS A 100 -8.45 6.88 -5.38
N GLN A 101 -7.99 6.38 -4.24
CA GLN A 101 -8.10 7.08 -2.96
C GLN A 101 -7.37 8.41 -2.98
N ARG A 102 -6.16 8.44 -3.55
CA ARG A 102 -5.40 9.69 -3.67
C ARG A 102 -6.11 10.70 -4.56
N ALA A 103 -6.70 10.24 -5.66
CA ALA A 103 -7.46 11.13 -6.56
C ALA A 103 -8.66 11.73 -5.83
N LEU A 104 -9.39 10.93 -5.07
CA LEU A 104 -10.52 11.41 -4.28
C LEU A 104 -10.07 12.39 -3.20
N THR A 105 -8.98 12.09 -2.52
CA THR A 105 -8.41 12.97 -1.49
C THR A 105 -7.96 14.29 -2.09
N ALA A 106 -7.29 14.28 -3.21
CA ALA A 106 -6.84 15.49 -3.91
C ALA A 106 -8.04 16.36 -4.32
N ASP A 107 -9.12 15.76 -4.81
CA ASP A 107 -10.32 16.47 -5.18
C ASP A 107 -10.97 17.11 -3.94
N ARG A 108 -11.04 16.36 -2.85
CA ARG A 108 -11.59 16.83 -1.58
C ARG A 108 -10.79 18.03 -1.04
N MET A 109 -9.48 17.95 -1.12
CA MET A 109 -8.59 19.03 -0.69
C MET A 109 -8.74 20.28 -1.56
N ARG A 110 -8.93 20.10 -2.87
CA ARG A 110 -9.19 21.23 -3.78
C ARG A 110 -10.48 21.94 -3.41
N LYS A 111 -11.54 21.20 -3.14
CA LYS A 111 -12.82 21.75 -2.74
C LYS A 111 -12.72 22.52 -1.41
N HIS A 112 -11.99 21.95 -0.46
CA HIS A 112 -11.75 22.58 0.83
C HIS A 112 -10.97 23.88 0.67
N ARG A 113 -9.94 23.88 -0.16
CA ARG A 113 -9.11 25.06 -0.42
C ARG A 113 -9.94 26.17 -1.05
N THR A 114 -10.80 25.83 -2.01
CA THR A 114 -11.71 26.78 -2.65
C THR A 114 -12.66 27.40 -1.63
N SER A 115 -13.22 26.59 -0.73
CA SER A 115 -14.10 27.06 0.34
C SER A 115 -13.37 28.01 1.28
N ALA A 116 -12.14 27.71 1.67
CA ALA A 116 -11.34 28.56 2.54
C ALA A 116 -11.06 29.93 1.89
N LEU A 117 -10.69 29.93 0.62
CA LEU A 117 -10.45 31.16 -0.14
C LEU A 117 -11.72 32.00 -0.26
N ARG A 118 -12.86 31.37 -0.46
CA ARG A 118 -14.15 32.05 -0.53
C ARG A 118 -14.49 32.69 0.80
N SER A 119 -14.23 31.99 1.91
CA SER A 119 -14.45 32.55 3.26
C SER A 119 -13.58 33.76 3.53
N GLU A 120 -12.31 33.71 3.17
CA GLU A 120 -11.40 34.86 3.32
C GLU A 120 -11.84 36.05 2.49
N ARG A 121 -12.27 35.80 1.27
CA ARG A 121 -12.79 36.88 0.40
C ARG A 121 -14.00 37.53 1.02
N ASN A 122 -14.90 36.75 1.60
CA ASN A 122 -16.08 37.29 2.27
C ASN A 122 -15.72 38.13 3.50
N LYS A 123 -14.70 37.71 4.25
CA LYS A 123 -14.20 38.47 5.40
C LYS A 123 -13.64 39.83 4.97
N ILE A 124 -12.88 39.86 3.88
CA ILE A 124 -12.32 41.10 3.35
C ILE A 124 -13.42 42.06 2.91
N VAL A 125 -14.42 41.52 2.21
CA VAL A 125 -15.55 42.33 1.73
C VAL A 125 -16.42 42.82 2.86
N SER A 126 -16.61 42.01 3.91
CA SER A 126 -17.45 42.34 5.05
C SER A 126 -16.78 43.29 6.07
N GLY A 127 -15.47 43.31 6.04
CA GLY A 127 -14.69 44.14 6.95
C GLY A 127 -14.46 45.51 6.43
#